data_4a0851f6dd923aa771090d0525cc70fc
#
_entry.id   4a0851f6dd923aa771090d0525cc70fc
#
_cell.length_a   1.000
_cell.length_b   1.000
_cell.length_c   1.000
_cell.angle_alpha   90.00
_cell.angle_beta   90.00
_cell.angle_gamma   90.00
#
_symmetry.space_group_name_H-M   'P 1'
#
loop_
_entity.id
_entity.type
_entity.pdbx_description
1 polymer ?
#
loop_
_entity_poly.entity_id
_entity_poly.type
_entity_poly.pdbx_seq_one_letter_code
_entity_poly.pdbx_strand_id
1 'polypeptide(L)'
;MFRIVLTLALFAPAFTMADPDSDLLFGDDYFAAGNRVETALTGANDVFLAGEYAKVTTPVQGSVHAMARNVRIDASVAGNLYAAGQDVLITQAVAGNASLGGYTIDINNDIGGNLRASGSNLTLKGTVAGTALMTAKNLHILGTIEGDALLNARNITFGPNAQINGQVTLYDHDSSEIPSSVAPKDRITLKTDAEWDRDDHAMPWGFTG
;
A
#
# COMPACT_ATOMS: atom_id res chain seq x y z
N MET A 1 0.45 39.13 -54.84
CA MET A 1 0.27 38.99 -53.37
C MET A 1 -0.33 37.63 -53.07
N PHE A 2 0.49 36.61 -52.79
CA PHE A 2 0.04 35.27 -52.44
C PHE A 2 -0.08 35.19 -50.91
N ARG A 3 -1.27 34.97 -50.38
CA ARG A 3 -1.51 34.69 -48.96
C ARG A 3 -1.46 33.18 -48.76
N ILE A 4 -0.36 32.71 -48.12
CA ILE A 4 -0.26 31.33 -47.65
C ILE A 4 -1.07 31.25 -46.34
N VAL A 5 -2.17 30.51 -46.36
CA VAL A 5 -2.93 30.12 -45.15
C VAL A 5 -2.28 28.86 -44.61
N LEU A 6 -1.50 29.02 -43.50
CA LEU A 6 -0.91 27.90 -42.78
C LEU A 6 -1.99 27.27 -41.89
N THR A 7 -2.57 26.14 -42.33
CA THR A 7 -3.51 25.36 -41.51
C THR A 7 -2.73 24.54 -40.50
N LEU A 8 -2.70 25.01 -39.24
CA LEU A 8 -2.12 24.27 -38.11
C LEU A 8 -3.07 23.12 -37.77
N ALA A 9 -2.78 21.91 -38.25
CA ALA A 9 -3.49 20.72 -37.81
C ALA A 9 -3.07 20.39 -36.34
N LEU A 10 -3.95 20.67 -35.39
CA LEU A 10 -3.82 20.17 -34.02
C LEU A 10 -3.95 18.64 -34.06
N PHE A 11 -2.83 17.96 -33.94
CA PHE A 11 -2.80 16.56 -33.57
C PHE A 11 -3.22 16.46 -32.08
N ALA A 12 -4.48 16.34 -31.80
CA ALA A 12 -4.95 15.85 -30.52
C ALA A 12 -4.61 14.33 -30.49
N PRO A 13 -3.85 13.83 -29.52
CA PRO A 13 -3.73 12.39 -29.36
C PRO A 13 -5.14 11.86 -29.10
N ALA A 14 -5.64 11.00 -29.98
CA ALA A 14 -6.83 10.24 -29.72
C ALA A 14 -6.50 9.31 -28.56
N PHE A 15 -6.91 9.67 -27.35
CA PHE A 15 -7.03 8.69 -26.28
C PHE A 15 -8.12 7.73 -26.76
N THR A 16 -7.72 6.60 -27.32
CA THR A 16 -8.61 5.46 -27.48
C THR A 16 -9.04 5.11 -26.07
N MET A 17 -10.31 5.38 -25.74
CA MET A 17 -10.94 4.82 -24.56
C MET A 17 -10.70 3.32 -24.64
N ALA A 18 -9.98 2.76 -23.66
CA ALA A 18 -9.87 1.32 -23.54
C ALA A 18 -11.29 0.74 -23.54
N ASP A 19 -11.49 -0.36 -24.25
CA ASP A 19 -12.75 -1.11 -24.18
C ASP A 19 -13.10 -1.30 -22.71
N PRO A 20 -14.36 -1.08 -22.30
CA PRO A 20 -14.75 -1.36 -20.94
C PRO A 20 -14.48 -2.85 -20.68
N ASP A 21 -13.58 -3.12 -19.72
CA ASP A 21 -13.15 -4.44 -19.30
C ASP A 21 -12.30 -5.20 -20.34
N SER A 22 -11.06 -4.75 -20.55
CA SER A 22 -10.05 -5.48 -21.33
C SER A 22 -9.14 -6.27 -20.40
N ASP A 23 -8.91 -7.53 -20.71
CA ASP A 23 -7.92 -8.37 -20.07
C ASP A 23 -6.93 -8.96 -21.09
N LEU A 24 -5.72 -9.21 -20.64
CA LEU A 24 -4.63 -9.76 -21.44
C LEU A 24 -3.84 -10.75 -20.59
N LEU A 25 -3.61 -11.92 -21.15
CA LEU A 25 -2.65 -12.88 -20.66
C LEU A 25 -1.38 -12.79 -21.52
N PHE A 26 -0.24 -12.53 -20.89
CA PHE A 26 1.06 -12.52 -21.57
C PHE A 26 2.05 -13.38 -20.78
N GLY A 27 2.42 -14.54 -21.36
CA GLY A 27 3.10 -15.59 -20.60
C GLY A 27 2.19 -16.11 -19.49
N ASP A 28 2.68 -16.08 -18.25
CA ASP A 28 1.93 -16.46 -17.05
C ASP A 28 1.42 -15.24 -16.27
N ASP A 29 1.58 -14.02 -16.80
CA ASP A 29 1.16 -12.77 -16.18
C ASP A 29 -0.22 -12.33 -16.69
N TYR A 30 -1.05 -11.85 -15.77
CA TYR A 30 -2.41 -11.39 -16.04
C TYR A 30 -2.54 -9.88 -15.90
N PHE A 31 -3.03 -9.23 -16.92
CA PHE A 31 -3.30 -7.79 -16.99
C PHE A 31 -4.77 -7.56 -17.19
N ALA A 32 -5.41 -6.71 -16.38
CA ALA A 32 -6.78 -6.29 -16.62
C ALA A 32 -6.97 -4.82 -16.29
N ALA A 33 -7.70 -4.13 -17.17
CA ALA A 33 -8.06 -2.73 -17.00
C ALA A 33 -9.53 -2.51 -17.38
N GLY A 34 -10.26 -1.69 -16.59
CA GLY A 34 -11.67 -1.45 -16.83
C GLY A 34 -12.38 -0.84 -15.64
N ASN A 35 -13.70 -0.82 -15.68
CA ASN A 35 -14.49 -0.31 -14.57
C ASN A 35 -14.43 -1.27 -13.37
N ARG A 36 -14.70 -2.57 -13.63
CA ARG A 36 -14.64 -3.64 -12.61
C ARG A 36 -13.77 -4.78 -13.12
N VAL A 37 -12.60 -4.95 -12.53
CA VAL A 37 -11.64 -5.98 -12.91
C VAL A 37 -11.45 -6.99 -11.77
N GLU A 38 -11.53 -8.26 -12.12
CA GLU A 38 -11.33 -9.36 -11.17
C GLU A 38 -10.32 -10.36 -11.76
N THR A 39 -9.51 -11.01 -10.93
CA THR A 39 -8.64 -12.08 -11.42
C THR A 39 -9.49 -13.29 -11.80
N ALA A 40 -9.49 -13.65 -13.10
CA ALA A 40 -10.23 -14.80 -13.61
C ALA A 40 -9.39 -16.07 -13.70
N LEU A 41 -8.06 -15.95 -13.62
CA LEU A 41 -7.12 -17.05 -13.84
C LEU A 41 -6.53 -17.57 -12.52
N THR A 42 -6.64 -18.87 -12.32
CA THR A 42 -5.95 -19.54 -11.22
C THR A 42 -4.50 -19.80 -11.63
N GLY A 43 -3.55 -19.43 -10.75
CA GLY A 43 -2.13 -19.72 -10.97
C GLY A 43 -1.39 -18.71 -11.83
N ALA A 44 -1.97 -17.50 -12.03
CA ALA A 44 -1.21 -16.40 -12.61
C ALA A 44 0.06 -16.14 -11.80
N ASN A 45 1.17 -15.84 -12.51
CA ASN A 45 2.42 -15.47 -11.89
C ASN A 45 2.26 -14.03 -11.32
N ASP A 46 2.38 -13.01 -12.13
CA ASP A 46 2.13 -11.65 -11.70
C ASP A 46 0.76 -11.15 -12.20
N VAL A 47 0.12 -10.31 -11.40
CA VAL A 47 -1.22 -9.77 -11.69
C VAL A 47 -1.18 -8.25 -11.65
N PHE A 48 -1.67 -7.62 -12.73
CA PHE A 48 -1.76 -6.17 -12.88
C PHE A 48 -3.22 -5.76 -13.09
N LEU A 49 -3.80 -5.05 -12.13
CA LEU A 49 -5.19 -4.60 -12.18
C LEU A 49 -5.26 -3.08 -12.10
N ALA A 50 -6.04 -2.47 -13.02
CA ALA A 50 -6.30 -1.03 -12.99
C ALA A 50 -7.78 -0.75 -13.28
N GLY A 51 -8.44 0.11 -12.45
CA GLY A 51 -9.84 0.40 -12.67
C GLY A 51 -10.53 1.22 -11.58
N GLU A 52 -11.85 1.20 -11.58
CA GLU A 52 -12.63 1.73 -10.46
C GLU A 52 -12.71 0.70 -9.31
N TYR A 53 -12.90 -0.58 -9.66
CA TYR A 53 -12.90 -1.72 -8.73
C TYR A 53 -11.90 -2.77 -9.22
N ALA A 54 -10.90 -3.08 -8.40
CA ALA A 54 -9.94 -4.15 -8.64
C ALA A 54 -10.04 -5.21 -7.54
N LYS A 55 -10.25 -6.46 -7.93
CA LYS A 55 -10.42 -7.56 -6.98
C LYS A 55 -9.57 -8.76 -7.35
N VAL A 56 -8.79 -9.25 -6.39
CA VAL A 56 -8.06 -10.52 -6.50
C VAL A 56 -8.90 -11.60 -5.84
N THR A 57 -9.42 -12.54 -6.65
CA THR A 57 -10.34 -13.61 -6.21
C THR A 57 -9.73 -14.99 -6.30
N THR A 58 -8.59 -15.13 -7.00
CA THR A 58 -7.87 -16.40 -7.16
C THR A 58 -6.45 -16.28 -6.63
N PRO A 59 -5.85 -17.34 -6.04
CA PRO A 59 -4.47 -17.31 -5.58
C PRO A 59 -3.48 -16.90 -6.68
N VAL A 60 -2.57 -15.99 -6.34
CA VAL A 60 -1.51 -15.47 -7.23
C VAL A 60 -0.18 -16.05 -6.78
N GLN A 61 0.58 -16.63 -7.74
CA GLN A 61 1.87 -17.28 -7.46
C GLN A 61 3.01 -16.27 -7.34
N GLY A 62 2.93 -15.16 -8.04
CA GLY A 62 3.87 -14.05 -8.00
C GLY A 62 3.32 -12.86 -7.25
N SER A 63 3.53 -11.67 -7.79
CA SER A 63 3.16 -10.40 -7.16
C SER A 63 1.87 -9.83 -7.74
N VAL A 64 1.21 -8.99 -6.93
CA VAL A 64 0.01 -8.24 -7.34
C VAL A 64 0.32 -6.75 -7.39
N HIS A 65 -0.06 -6.12 -8.50
CA HIS A 65 -0.03 -4.68 -8.74
C HIS A 65 -1.46 -4.21 -9.00
N ALA A 66 -2.09 -3.57 -8.03
CA ALA A 66 -3.49 -3.15 -8.13
C ALA A 66 -3.65 -1.64 -7.88
N MET A 67 -4.18 -0.93 -8.87
CA MET A 67 -4.49 0.50 -8.78
C MET A 67 -5.95 0.73 -9.14
N ALA A 68 -6.78 1.07 -8.16
CA ALA A 68 -8.19 1.31 -8.39
C ALA A 68 -8.75 2.22 -7.29
N ARG A 69 -9.95 2.78 -7.52
CA ARG A 69 -10.63 3.47 -6.44
C ARG A 69 -10.87 2.54 -5.24
N ASN A 70 -11.32 1.30 -5.52
CA ASN A 70 -11.49 0.26 -4.50
C ASN A 70 -10.66 -0.96 -4.88
N VAL A 71 -9.71 -1.32 -4.02
CA VAL A 71 -8.87 -2.52 -4.17
C VAL A 71 -9.24 -3.54 -3.10
N ARG A 72 -9.47 -4.78 -3.52
CA ARG A 72 -9.79 -5.88 -2.62
C ARG A 72 -8.96 -7.12 -2.92
N ILE A 73 -8.25 -7.60 -1.93
CA ILE A 73 -7.41 -8.81 -2.00
C ILE A 73 -8.10 -9.92 -1.20
N ASP A 74 -8.90 -10.74 -1.91
CA ASP A 74 -9.68 -11.83 -1.33
C ASP A 74 -9.06 -13.21 -1.57
N ALA A 75 -7.85 -13.26 -2.13
CA ALA A 75 -7.08 -14.49 -2.30
C ALA A 75 -5.61 -14.28 -1.89
N SER A 76 -4.91 -15.37 -1.61
CA SER A 76 -3.52 -15.34 -1.18
C SER A 76 -2.58 -14.85 -2.29
N VAL A 77 -1.55 -14.11 -1.90
CA VAL A 77 -0.48 -13.62 -2.78
C VAL A 77 0.84 -14.24 -2.30
N ALA A 78 1.47 -15.07 -3.14
CA ALA A 78 2.72 -15.73 -2.76
C ALA A 78 3.94 -14.78 -2.90
N GLY A 79 3.86 -13.79 -3.78
CA GLY A 79 4.86 -12.72 -3.94
C GLY A 79 4.54 -11.47 -3.13
N ASN A 80 4.86 -10.31 -3.70
CA ASN A 80 4.64 -9.02 -3.08
C ASN A 80 3.29 -8.41 -3.48
N LEU A 81 2.79 -7.51 -2.65
CA LEU A 81 1.58 -6.72 -2.94
C LEU A 81 1.93 -5.23 -3.06
N TYR A 82 1.57 -4.65 -4.19
CA TYR A 82 1.59 -3.20 -4.45
C TYR A 82 0.16 -2.77 -4.73
N ALA A 83 -0.46 -2.06 -3.80
CA ALA A 83 -1.85 -1.65 -3.94
C ALA A 83 -2.03 -0.17 -3.62
N ALA A 84 -2.78 0.54 -4.49
CA ALA A 84 -3.13 1.94 -4.28
C ALA A 84 -4.59 2.22 -4.65
N GLY A 85 -5.28 3.01 -3.80
CA GLY A 85 -6.68 3.36 -4.04
C GLY A 85 -7.27 4.28 -3.00
N GLN A 86 -8.54 4.61 -3.14
CA GLN A 86 -9.26 5.28 -2.07
C GLN A 86 -9.43 4.31 -0.89
N ASP A 87 -9.91 3.09 -1.19
CA ASP A 87 -10.13 2.04 -0.21
C ASP A 87 -9.34 0.79 -0.60
N VAL A 88 -8.47 0.31 0.28
CA VAL A 88 -7.65 -0.89 0.10
C VAL A 88 -7.99 -1.87 1.22
N LEU A 89 -8.52 -3.04 0.87
CA LEU A 89 -8.89 -4.09 1.81
C LEU A 89 -8.14 -5.39 1.50
N ILE A 90 -7.40 -5.89 2.48
CA ILE A 90 -6.67 -7.16 2.41
C ILE A 90 -7.32 -8.15 3.37
N THR A 91 -7.92 -9.22 2.84
CA THR A 91 -8.61 -10.26 3.65
C THR A 91 -7.86 -11.59 3.66
N GLN A 92 -6.83 -11.74 2.82
CA GLN A 92 -6.02 -12.96 2.72
C GLN A 92 -4.53 -12.63 2.86
N ALA A 93 -3.75 -13.65 3.20
CA ALA A 93 -2.33 -13.50 3.48
C ALA A 93 -1.52 -13.09 2.23
N VAL A 94 -0.52 -12.25 2.46
CA VAL A 94 0.54 -11.90 1.50
C VAL A 94 1.85 -12.48 2.03
N ALA A 95 2.45 -13.43 1.32
CA ALA A 95 3.66 -14.08 1.79
C ALA A 95 4.91 -13.18 1.69
N GLY A 96 4.95 -12.28 0.72
CA GLY A 96 6.01 -11.30 0.52
C GLY A 96 5.78 -9.97 1.26
N ASN A 97 6.34 -8.90 0.70
CA ASN A 97 6.17 -7.55 1.23
C ASN A 97 4.87 -6.91 0.74
N ALA A 98 4.34 -5.97 1.52
CA ALA A 98 3.22 -5.14 1.09
C ALA A 98 3.60 -3.65 1.07
N SER A 99 3.26 -2.96 -0.05
CA SER A 99 3.39 -1.51 -0.21
C SER A 99 2.04 -0.94 -0.58
N LEU A 100 1.44 -0.19 0.34
CA LEU A 100 0.04 0.21 0.30
C LEU A 100 -0.11 1.73 0.37
N GLY A 101 -0.97 2.28 -0.49
CA GLY A 101 -1.34 3.69 -0.47
C GLY A 101 -2.86 3.86 -0.55
N GLY A 102 -3.47 4.71 0.31
CA GLY A 102 -4.90 4.91 0.22
C GLY A 102 -5.48 5.89 1.24
N TYR A 103 -6.75 6.23 1.06
CA TYR A 103 -7.45 6.99 2.10
C TYR A 103 -7.81 6.09 3.28
N THR A 104 -8.39 4.90 3.00
CA THR A 104 -8.65 3.84 4.00
C THR A 104 -7.87 2.59 3.60
N ILE A 105 -7.11 2.04 4.55
CA ILE A 105 -6.35 0.80 4.38
C ILE A 105 -6.68 -0.14 5.53
N ASP A 106 -7.29 -1.28 5.21
CA ASP A 106 -7.62 -2.34 6.17
C ASP A 106 -6.84 -3.62 5.87
N ILE A 107 -5.93 -4.00 6.76
CA ILE A 107 -5.11 -5.20 6.67
C ILE A 107 -5.65 -6.21 7.69
N ASN A 108 -6.49 -7.14 7.21
CA ASN A 108 -7.18 -8.10 8.07
C ASN A 108 -6.46 -9.46 8.18
N ASN A 109 -5.34 -9.65 7.45
CA ASN A 109 -4.59 -10.90 7.45
C ASN A 109 -3.07 -10.63 7.45
N ASP A 110 -2.26 -11.67 7.45
CA ASP A 110 -0.83 -11.60 7.68
C ASP A 110 -0.04 -11.13 6.45
N ILE A 111 1.04 -10.41 6.72
CA ILE A 111 2.08 -10.00 5.77
C ILE A 111 3.37 -10.71 6.18
N GLY A 112 3.83 -11.65 5.36
CA GLY A 112 5.02 -12.47 5.64
C GLY A 112 6.34 -11.72 5.51
N GLY A 113 6.37 -10.58 4.82
CA GLY A 113 7.53 -9.70 4.70
C GLY A 113 7.35 -8.37 5.44
N ASN A 114 7.90 -7.31 4.84
CA ASN A 114 7.81 -5.96 5.37
C ASN A 114 6.52 -5.26 4.92
N LEU A 115 6.00 -4.38 5.76
CA LEU A 115 4.86 -3.53 5.45
C LEU A 115 5.30 -2.07 5.28
N ARG A 116 4.88 -1.43 4.19
CA ARG A 116 4.90 0.02 4.00
C ARG A 116 3.49 0.46 3.66
N ALA A 117 2.91 1.29 4.53
CA ALA A 117 1.53 1.74 4.33
C ALA A 117 1.42 3.23 4.64
N SER A 118 0.75 3.97 3.73
CA SER A 118 0.49 5.39 3.89
C SER A 118 -0.96 5.73 3.56
N GLY A 119 -1.65 6.41 4.50
CA GLY A 119 -3.06 6.74 4.30
C GLY A 119 -3.64 7.71 5.32
N SER A 120 -4.95 7.97 5.23
CA SER A 120 -5.66 8.73 6.28
C SER A 120 -6.08 7.83 7.44
N ASN A 121 -6.68 6.69 7.13
CA ASN A 121 -7.14 5.72 8.13
C ASN A 121 -6.49 4.38 7.81
N LEU A 122 -5.70 3.86 8.74
CA LEU A 122 -4.98 2.61 8.58
C LEU A 122 -5.29 1.68 9.76
N THR A 123 -5.73 0.46 9.47
CA THR A 123 -6.00 -0.57 10.46
C THR A 123 -5.16 -1.81 10.15
N LEU A 124 -4.36 -2.26 11.10
CA LEU A 124 -3.61 -3.52 11.04
C LEU A 124 -4.20 -4.51 12.05
N LYS A 125 -4.76 -5.62 11.57
CA LYS A 125 -5.29 -6.71 12.41
C LYS A 125 -4.44 -7.98 12.36
N GLY A 126 -3.80 -8.24 11.20
CA GLY A 126 -2.91 -9.39 11.02
C GLY A 126 -1.53 -9.20 11.63
N THR A 127 -0.66 -10.17 11.39
CA THR A 127 0.75 -10.15 11.77
C THR A 127 1.61 -9.63 10.62
N VAL A 128 2.55 -8.74 10.90
CA VAL A 128 3.65 -8.38 10.00
C VAL A 128 4.90 -9.08 10.50
N ALA A 129 5.41 -10.06 9.74
CA ALA A 129 6.58 -10.84 10.14
C ALA A 129 7.90 -10.04 10.03
N GLY A 130 7.94 -9.05 9.14
CA GLY A 130 9.09 -8.15 8.96
C GLY A 130 8.92 -6.82 9.69
N THR A 131 9.56 -5.78 9.13
CA THR A 131 9.46 -4.40 9.63
C THR A 131 8.21 -3.71 9.12
N ALA A 132 7.69 -2.74 9.88
CA ALA A 132 6.53 -1.95 9.47
C ALA A 132 6.86 -0.46 9.47
N LEU A 133 6.66 0.19 8.31
CA LEU A 133 6.65 1.64 8.17
C LEU A 133 5.21 2.08 7.88
N MET A 134 4.60 2.80 8.83
CA MET A 134 3.20 3.20 8.71
C MET A 134 3.06 4.71 8.97
N THR A 135 2.46 5.39 7.99
CA THR A 135 2.15 6.83 8.07
C THR A 135 0.65 7.03 7.90
N ALA A 136 -0.02 7.66 8.87
CA ALA A 136 -1.46 7.87 8.80
C ALA A 136 -1.92 9.10 9.59
N LYS A 137 -3.15 9.56 9.33
CA LYS A 137 -3.82 10.48 10.25
C LYS A 137 -4.34 9.72 11.48
N ASN A 138 -4.99 8.57 11.24
CA ASN A 138 -5.50 7.68 12.27
C ASN A 138 -4.93 6.27 12.04
N LEU A 139 -4.18 5.76 13.00
CA LEU A 139 -3.55 4.44 12.94
C LEU A 139 -4.12 3.54 14.05
N HIS A 140 -4.67 2.39 13.66
CA HIS A 140 -5.20 1.38 14.58
C HIS A 140 -4.37 0.10 14.44
N ILE A 141 -3.59 -0.23 15.47
CA ILE A 141 -2.80 -1.47 15.53
C ILE A 141 -3.51 -2.43 16.47
N LEU A 142 -4.08 -3.49 15.90
CA LEU A 142 -4.82 -4.54 16.63
C LEU A 142 -4.07 -5.87 16.60
N GLY A 143 -3.15 -6.04 15.65
CA GLY A 143 -2.34 -7.24 15.43
C GLY A 143 -0.89 -7.09 15.93
N THR A 144 0.00 -7.91 15.38
CA THR A 144 1.39 -8.01 15.82
C THR A 144 2.36 -7.51 14.73
N ILE A 145 3.44 -6.85 15.15
CA ILE A 145 4.59 -6.53 14.31
C ILE A 145 5.80 -7.23 14.94
N GLU A 146 6.36 -8.23 14.23
CA GLU A 146 7.49 -9.02 14.75
C GLU A 146 8.82 -8.26 14.66
N GLY A 147 9.01 -7.47 13.61
CA GLY A 147 10.19 -6.63 13.40
C GLY A 147 10.06 -5.24 13.99
N ASP A 148 10.95 -4.35 13.53
CA ASP A 148 10.95 -2.95 13.95
C ASP A 148 9.76 -2.19 13.34
N ALA A 149 9.24 -1.23 14.09
CA ALA A 149 8.14 -0.37 13.65
C ALA A 149 8.57 1.10 13.62
N LEU A 150 8.34 1.75 12.46
CA LEU A 150 8.40 3.19 12.34
C LEU A 150 6.98 3.71 12.11
N LEU A 151 6.48 4.45 13.07
CA LEU A 151 5.10 4.93 13.12
C LEU A 151 5.09 6.45 13.07
N ASN A 152 4.38 7.01 12.09
CA ASN A 152 4.12 8.44 12.01
C ASN A 152 2.61 8.64 11.86
N ALA A 153 1.94 9.08 12.93
CA ALA A 153 0.51 9.31 12.85
C ALA A 153 0.07 10.36 13.88
N ARG A 154 -1.02 11.08 13.55
CA ARG A 154 -1.61 12.06 14.46
C ARG A 154 -2.32 11.38 15.63
N ASN A 155 -3.03 10.30 15.36
CA ASN A 155 -3.74 9.53 16.39
C ASN A 155 -3.37 8.06 16.24
N ILE A 156 -2.81 7.45 17.29
CA ILE A 156 -2.52 6.02 17.33
C ILE A 156 -3.35 5.37 18.42
N THR A 157 -3.95 4.24 18.10
CA THR A 157 -4.65 3.39 19.06
C THR A 157 -4.18 1.96 18.94
N PHE A 158 -4.07 1.29 20.09
CA PHE A 158 -3.64 -0.09 20.18
C PHE A 158 -4.78 -0.96 20.71
N GLY A 159 -5.00 -2.11 20.06
CA GLY A 159 -5.93 -3.11 20.54
C GLY A 159 -5.39 -3.92 21.72
N PRO A 160 -6.25 -4.72 22.36
CA PRO A 160 -5.86 -5.49 23.54
C PRO A 160 -4.79 -6.55 23.26
N ASN A 161 -4.69 -7.01 22.02
CA ASN A 161 -3.72 -8.02 21.57
C ASN A 161 -2.58 -7.42 20.74
N ALA A 162 -2.50 -6.10 20.64
CA ALA A 162 -1.44 -5.44 19.88
C ALA A 162 -0.06 -5.69 20.51
N GLN A 163 0.91 -6.06 19.67
CA GLN A 163 2.30 -6.29 20.10
C GLN A 163 3.27 -5.77 19.04
N ILE A 164 4.39 -5.21 19.48
CA ILE A 164 5.52 -4.85 18.62
C ILE A 164 6.78 -5.46 19.27
N ASN A 165 7.35 -6.46 18.59
CA ASN A 165 8.46 -7.25 19.15
C ASN A 165 9.83 -6.66 18.86
N GLY A 166 9.96 -5.76 17.87
CA GLY A 166 11.18 -5.01 17.54
C GLY A 166 11.28 -3.66 18.24
N GLN A 167 12.18 -2.81 17.73
CA GLN A 167 12.32 -1.41 18.15
C GLN A 167 11.16 -0.58 17.58
N VAL A 168 10.70 0.40 18.34
CA VAL A 168 9.64 1.32 17.91
C VAL A 168 10.21 2.72 17.79
N THR A 169 10.14 3.29 16.59
CA THR A 169 10.36 4.72 16.37
C THR A 169 9.00 5.38 16.14
N LEU A 170 8.62 6.28 17.02
CA LEU A 170 7.36 7.00 16.96
C LEU A 170 7.61 8.47 16.68
N TYR A 171 7.08 8.97 15.57
CA TYR A 171 6.95 10.40 15.28
C TYR A 171 5.56 10.82 15.72
N ASP A 172 5.46 11.59 16.80
CA ASP A 172 4.20 11.94 17.44
C ASP A 172 4.00 13.45 17.55
N HIS A 173 2.80 13.88 17.17
CA HIS A 173 2.36 15.27 17.30
C HIS A 173 1.72 15.55 18.66
N ASP A 174 1.13 14.55 19.32
CA ASP A 174 0.24 14.74 20.48
C ASP A 174 0.50 13.74 21.64
N SER A 175 1.75 13.23 21.80
CA SER A 175 2.15 12.36 22.92
C SER A 175 1.26 11.10 23.13
N SER A 176 1.05 10.32 22.07
CA SER A 176 0.41 9.00 22.18
C SER A 176 1.23 8.08 23.08
N GLU A 177 0.65 7.65 24.18
CA GLU A 177 1.34 6.74 25.10
C GLU A 177 1.22 5.31 24.57
N ILE A 178 2.37 4.67 24.23
CA ILE A 178 2.39 3.26 23.86
C ILE A 178 2.29 2.43 25.15
N PRO A 179 1.23 1.60 25.31
CA PRO A 179 1.10 0.74 26.48
C PRO A 179 2.30 -0.22 26.60
N SER A 180 2.75 -0.47 27.82
CA SER A 180 3.86 -1.41 28.06
C SER A 180 3.54 -2.86 27.67
N SER A 181 2.25 -3.20 27.48
CA SER A 181 1.80 -4.47 26.91
C SER A 181 2.06 -4.57 25.41
N VAL A 182 2.16 -3.44 24.70
CA VAL A 182 2.45 -3.39 23.25
C VAL A 182 3.95 -3.43 23.00
N ALA A 183 4.71 -2.58 23.68
CA ALA A 183 6.17 -2.55 23.63
C ALA A 183 6.75 -2.04 24.96
N PRO A 184 7.85 -2.64 25.49
CA PRO A 184 8.55 -2.12 26.64
C PRO A 184 9.16 -0.74 26.34
N LYS A 185 9.22 0.13 27.36
CA LYS A 185 9.67 1.54 27.20
C LYS A 185 11.11 1.68 26.71
N ASP A 186 11.97 0.74 27.02
CA ASP A 186 13.38 0.70 26.59
C ASP A 186 13.56 0.44 25.08
N ARG A 187 12.51 -0.02 24.40
CA ARG A 187 12.47 -0.21 22.94
C ARG A 187 11.79 0.92 22.19
N ILE A 188 11.32 1.97 22.88
CA ILE A 188 10.57 3.06 22.25
C ILE A 188 11.47 4.29 22.13
N THR A 189 11.63 4.79 20.92
CA THR A 189 12.28 6.07 20.60
C THR A 189 11.22 7.04 20.11
N LEU A 190 11.06 8.16 20.84
CA LEU A 190 10.19 9.26 20.42
C LEU A 190 10.99 10.26 19.62
N LYS A 191 10.49 10.67 18.46
CA LYS A 191 11.03 11.72 17.61
C LYS A 191 9.99 12.79 17.33
N THR A 192 10.43 13.99 17.01
CA THR A 192 9.57 15.11 16.63
C THR A 192 9.42 15.19 15.10
N ASP A 193 8.39 15.89 14.61
CA ASP A 193 8.19 16.12 13.17
C ASP A 193 9.36 16.83 12.50
N ALA A 194 10.01 17.76 13.21
CA ALA A 194 11.21 18.42 12.70
C ALA A 194 12.38 17.45 12.48
N GLU A 195 12.35 16.26 13.09
CA GLU A 195 13.31 15.19 12.84
C GLU A 195 12.91 14.32 11.68
N TRP A 196 11.60 14.15 11.43
CA TRP A 196 11.08 13.49 10.23
C TRP A 196 11.57 14.20 8.96
N ASP A 197 11.36 15.51 8.87
CA ASP A 197 11.78 16.32 7.73
C ASP A 197 13.31 16.29 7.49
N ARG A 198 14.11 16.13 8.55
CA ARG A 198 15.58 16.02 8.43
C ARG A 198 16.03 14.63 7.98
N ASP A 199 15.38 13.58 8.45
CA ASP A 199 15.70 12.20 8.10
C ASP A 199 15.35 11.90 6.62
N ASP A 200 14.32 12.53 6.07
CA ASP A 200 13.98 12.45 4.63
C ASP A 200 15.08 13.03 3.73
N HIS A 201 15.80 14.06 4.19
CA HIS A 201 16.93 14.64 3.46
C HIS A 201 18.24 13.83 3.62
N ALA A 202 18.30 12.93 4.58
CA ALA A 202 19.45 12.04 4.83
C ALA A 202 19.35 10.71 4.07
N MET A 203 18.26 10.43 3.39
CA MET A 203 18.14 9.24 2.54
C MET A 203 19.09 9.37 1.34
N PRO A 204 19.92 8.34 1.01
CA PRO A 204 20.96 8.42 -0.02
C PRO A 204 20.43 8.43 -1.46
N TRP A 205 19.19 8.73 -1.68
CA TRP A 205 18.56 8.89 -3.00
C TRP A 205 18.50 10.39 -3.34
N GLY A 206 19.70 10.99 -3.50
CA GLY A 206 19.83 12.36 -3.96
C GLY A 206 19.29 12.51 -5.37
N PHE A 207 18.06 12.99 -5.50
CA PHE A 207 17.65 13.75 -6.67
C PHE A 207 17.97 15.23 -6.41
N THR A 208 19.24 15.60 -6.65
CA THR A 208 19.59 17.00 -6.93
C THR A 208 19.36 17.20 -8.42
N GLY A 209 18.34 17.97 -8.77
CA GLY A 209 18.04 18.43 -10.12
C GLY A 209 17.55 19.85 -10.08
#